data_c041dd488f7d1e547c687e45f7f5223e
#
_entry.id   c041dd488f7d1e547c687e45f7f5223e
#
_cell.length_a   1.000
_cell.length_b   1.000
_cell.length_c   1.000
_cell.angle_alpha   90.00
_cell.angle_beta   90.00
_cell.angle_gamma   90.00
#
_symmetry.space_group_name_H-M   'P 1'
#
loop_
_entity.id
_entity.type
_entity.pdbx_description
1 polymer ?
#
loop_
_entity_poly.entity_id
_entity_poly.type
_entity_poly.pdbx_seq_one_letter_code
_entity_poly.pdbx_strand_id
1 'polypeptide(L)' 'DLELLQGNLLVLPVGSGLLYVEPVYLRTKKVGLPSLARIVVSDGRLVAMDRDLNLALDQLMKKAPPV' A
#
# COMPACT_ATOMS: atom_id res chain seq x y z
N ASP A 1 -18.95 -1.26 -11.86
CA ASP A 1 -19.28 -1.88 -10.57
C ASP A 1 -18.07 -2.52 -9.93
N LEU A 2 -17.18 -1.67 -9.43
CA LEU A 2 -16.01 -2.12 -8.71
C LEU A 2 -16.22 -1.91 -7.22
N GLU A 3 -15.79 -2.88 -6.44
CA GLU A 3 -15.85 -2.81 -5.00
C GLU A 3 -14.42 -2.76 -4.47
N LEU A 4 -14.13 -1.77 -3.63
CA LEU A 4 -12.80 -1.62 -3.04
C LEU A 4 -12.79 -2.32 -1.69
N LEU A 5 -11.85 -3.23 -1.53
CA LEU A 5 -11.68 -3.98 -0.28
C LEU A 5 -10.30 -3.67 0.28
N GLN A 6 -10.27 -3.30 1.55
CA GLN A 6 -9.01 -3.06 2.24
C GLN A 6 -8.59 -4.32 2.98
N GLY A 7 -7.34 -4.71 2.79
CA GLY A 7 -6.79 -5.82 3.55
C GLY A 7 -6.34 -5.36 4.93
N ASN A 8 -5.69 -6.27 5.64
CA ASN A 8 -5.20 -5.97 6.98
C ASN A 8 -4.04 -5.00 6.91
N LEU A 9 -4.09 -3.99 7.76
CA LEU A 9 -2.99 -3.05 7.90
C LEU A 9 -1.83 -3.72 8.65
N LEU A 10 -0.65 -3.66 8.07
CA LEU A 10 0.57 -4.13 8.71
C LEU A 10 1.37 -2.92 9.18
N VAL A 11 1.89 -3.00 10.39
CA VAL A 11 2.74 -1.95 10.94
C VAL A 11 4.08 -2.58 11.27
N LEU A 12 5.13 -2.08 10.60
CA LEU A 12 6.46 -2.66 10.70
C LEU A 12 7.44 -1.63 11.25
N PRO A 13 8.24 -1.98 12.27
CA PRO A 13 9.30 -1.07 12.71
C PRO A 13 10.42 -1.06 11.69
N VAL A 14 10.83 0.14 11.28
CA VAL A 14 11.92 0.32 10.34
C VAL A 14 12.80 1.45 10.87
N GLY A 15 14.04 1.13 11.21
CA GLY A 15 14.90 2.11 11.84
C GLY A 15 14.30 2.61 13.15
N SER A 16 14.19 3.92 13.28
CA SER A 16 13.58 4.54 14.46
C SER A 16 12.11 4.87 14.25
N GLY A 17 11.53 4.49 13.11
CA GLY A 17 10.17 4.82 12.78
C GLY A 17 9.32 3.59 12.49
N LEU A 18 8.12 3.85 11.97
CA LEU A 18 7.18 2.81 11.63
C LEU A 18 6.82 2.90 10.14
N LEU A 19 6.66 1.75 9.53
CA LEU A 19 6.17 1.66 8.16
C LEU A 19 4.80 1.00 8.19
N TYR A 20 3.84 1.64 7.54
CA TYR A 20 2.47 1.14 7.42
C TYR A 20 2.29 0.58 6.02
N VAL A 21 1.79 -0.65 5.94
CA VAL A 21 1.58 -1.33 4.65
C VAL A 21 0.15 -1.85 4.63
N GLU A 22 -0.59 -1.46 3.59
CA GLU A 22 -1.98 -1.88 3.48
C GLU A 22 -2.26 -2.34 2.05
N PRO A 23 -2.64 -3.61 1.87
CA PRO A 23 -3.07 -4.07 0.55
C PRO A 23 -4.49 -3.60 0.27
N VAL A 24 -4.75 -3.22 -0.97
CA VAL A 24 -6.05 -2.80 -1.43
C VAL A 24 -6.45 -3.71 -2.58
N TYR A 25 -7.64 -4.31 -2.44
CA TYR A 25 -8.15 -5.26 -3.42
C TYR A 25 -9.34 -4.66 -4.14
N LEU A 26 -9.42 -4.96 -5.42
CA LEU A 26 -10.58 -4.61 -6.23
C LEU A 26 -11.31 -5.89 -6.61
N ARG A 27 -12.63 -5.81 -6.60
CA ARG A 27 -13.48 -6.93 -6.96
C ARG A 27 -14.61 -6.42 -7.83
N THR A 28 -14.90 -7.13 -8.91
CA THR A 28 -16.11 -6.86 -9.68
C THR A 28 -17.25 -7.67 -9.09
N LYS A 29 -18.44 -7.10 -9.08
CA LYS A 29 -19.60 -7.79 -8.53
C LYS A 29 -19.94 -9.05 -9.32
N LYS A 30 -19.60 -9.07 -10.61
CA LYS A 30 -19.93 -10.20 -11.47
C LYS A 30 -19.07 -11.42 -11.17
N VAL A 31 -17.78 -11.22 -10.92
CA VAL A 31 -16.86 -12.34 -10.72
C VAL A 31 -16.81 -12.76 -9.27
N GLY A 32 -16.91 -11.81 -8.34
CA GLY A 32 -16.93 -12.10 -6.93
C GLY A 32 -15.60 -12.43 -6.28
N LEU A 33 -14.55 -12.62 -7.06
CA LEU A 33 -13.22 -12.95 -6.53
C LEU A 33 -12.39 -11.69 -6.39
N PRO A 34 -11.92 -11.38 -5.17
CA PRO A 34 -11.03 -10.23 -5.01
C PRO A 34 -9.68 -10.51 -5.63
N SER A 35 -9.09 -9.50 -6.23
CA SER A 35 -7.72 -9.58 -6.75
C SER A 35 -6.93 -8.43 -6.19
N LEU A 36 -5.64 -8.67 -5.92
CA LEU A 36 -4.77 -7.64 -5.41
C LEU A 36 -4.60 -6.57 -6.47
N ALA A 37 -4.99 -5.35 -6.15
CA ALA A 37 -4.90 -4.25 -7.08
C ALA A 37 -3.70 -3.37 -6.78
N ARG A 38 -3.48 -3.04 -5.52
CA ARG A 38 -2.42 -2.09 -5.14
C ARG A 38 -1.93 -2.38 -3.73
N ILE A 39 -0.70 -1.95 -3.48
CA ILE A 39 -0.12 -1.90 -2.13
C ILE A 39 0.07 -0.44 -1.77
N VAL A 40 -0.43 -0.05 -0.63
CA VAL A 40 -0.27 1.31 -0.10
C VAL A 40 0.75 1.25 1.03
N VAL A 41 1.74 2.13 0.98
CA VAL A 41 2.75 2.24 2.04
C VAL A 41 2.81 3.67 2.53
N SER A 42 3.12 3.83 3.81
CA SER A 42 3.21 5.16 4.43
C SER A 42 4.20 5.11 5.59
N ASP A 43 4.92 6.20 5.77
CA ASP A 43 5.76 6.39 6.97
C ASP A 43 5.06 7.22 8.03
N GLY A 44 3.77 7.50 7.85
CA GLY A 44 3.00 8.36 8.74
C GLY A 44 2.88 9.79 8.23
N ARG A 45 3.71 10.18 7.26
CA ARG A 45 3.70 11.52 6.68
C ARG A 45 3.45 11.48 5.19
N LEU A 46 4.14 10.58 4.50
CA LEU A 46 4.06 10.44 3.05
C LEU A 46 3.37 9.12 2.74
N VAL A 47 2.70 9.07 1.61
CA VAL A 47 1.98 7.89 1.16
C VAL A 47 2.39 7.60 -0.28
N ALA A 48 2.62 6.34 -0.57
CA ALA A 48 2.87 5.87 -1.92
C ALA A 48 2.03 4.63 -2.18
N MET A 49 1.71 4.40 -3.44
CA MET A 49 0.87 3.27 -3.83
C MET A 49 1.36 2.76 -5.17
N ASP A 50 1.48 1.44 -5.27
CA ASP A 50 1.84 0.81 -6.53
C ASP A 50 1.29 -0.62 -6.55
N ARG A 51 1.52 -1.30 -7.65
CA ARG A 51 1.00 -2.65 -7.86
C ARG A 51 1.72 -3.71 -7.02
N ASP A 52 2.94 -3.42 -6.54
CA ASP A 52 3.63 -4.33 -5.64
C ASP A 52 4.40 -3.55 -4.59
N LEU A 53 4.85 -4.28 -3.57
CA LEU A 53 5.48 -3.68 -2.41
C LEU A 53 6.79 -2.98 -2.75
N ASN A 54 7.62 -3.60 -3.58
CA ASN A 54 8.92 -3.01 -3.91
C ASN A 54 8.77 -1.69 -4.65
N LEU A 55 7.84 -1.64 -5.59
CA LEU A 55 7.58 -0.40 -6.33
C LEU A 55 7.00 0.68 -5.43
N ALA A 56 6.10 0.29 -4.52
CA ALA A 56 5.51 1.26 -3.59
C ALA A 56 6.56 1.83 -2.65
N LEU A 57 7.45 0.99 -2.12
CA LEU A 57 8.54 1.44 -1.25
C LEU A 57 9.49 2.36 -2.00
N ASP A 58 9.82 2.01 -3.24
CA ASP A 58 10.69 2.84 -4.06
C ASP A 58 10.10 4.22 -4.28
N GLN A 59 8.81 4.31 -4.56
CA GLN A 59 8.13 5.58 -4.70
C GLN A 59 8.12 6.37 -3.40
N LEU A 60 7.90 5.71 -2.28
CA LEU A 60 7.89 6.38 -0.98
C LEU A 60 9.26 7.00 -0.69
N MET A 61 10.31 6.27 -0.97
CA MET A 61 11.68 6.76 -0.76
C MET A 61 11.99 7.95 -1.65
N LYS A 62 11.47 7.97 -2.87
CA LYS A 62 11.66 9.10 -3.78
C LYS A 62 10.91 10.34 -3.32
N LYS A 63 9.79 10.18 -2.61
CA LYS A 63 9.04 11.31 -2.07
C LYS A 63 9.67 11.87 -0.82
N ALA A 64 10.43 11.05 -0.07
CA ALA A 64 11.05 11.49 1.15
C ALA A 64 12.15 12.52 0.85
N PRO A 65 12.23 13.61 1.63
CA PRO A 65 13.30 14.58 1.39
C PRO A 65 14.65 13.95 1.71
N PRO A 66 15.70 14.36 1.00
CA PRO A 66 17.05 13.88 1.32
C PRO A 66 17.44 14.33 2.73
N VAL A 67 18.14 13.48 3.39
CA VAL A 67 18.60 13.73 4.76
C VAL A 67 19.88 14.58 4.72
#